data_3059e68cb4c4d24f75104374955143b7
#
_entry.id   3059e68cb4c4d24f75104374955143b7
#
_cell.length_a   1.000
_cell.length_b   1.000
_cell.length_c   1.000
_cell.angle_alpha   90.00
_cell.angle_beta   90.00
_cell.angle_gamma   90.00
#
_symmetry.space_group_name_H-M   'P 1'
#
loop_
_entity.id
_entity.type
_entity.pdbx_description
1 polymer ?
#
loop_
_entity_poly.entity_id
_entity_poly.type
_entity_poly.pdbx_seq_one_letter_code
_entity_poly.pdbx_strand_id
1 'polypeptide(L)'
;QRQMCIRDRWRIDEVVDLIRGEAGTEVEIEFISFDSSSDSTKLVTLKREEIKLEDRAAKSEIININDNKIGIIDLPSFYIDFNEYQNRVKDYRSSSNDVKKILNDFNASNVDAVILDLRNNGGGALIEANKIIGLFVSSGPTVQVKQSRGYIQPYGASRAVQVWDKPMLVLVNRYSASASEIVAGAIQDYKRGFVVGQRTFGKGTVQSLESLSEGQIKITESKYYRINGMSTQNKGVIPDIELPVTWDIESVGESSYPTAMEWDVIRPYRHKKFKINPNLIEKVIANYEFRLSEEPNLNYLKKVRDRYD
;
A
#
# COMPACT_ATOMS: atom_id res chain seq x y z
N GLN A 1 1.74 22.00 30.89
CA GLN A 1 3.08 21.57 30.40
C GLN A 1 3.23 20.08 30.74
N ARG A 2 3.08 19.20 29.80
CA ARG A 2 3.48 17.81 29.94
C ARG A 2 4.68 17.61 29.01
N GLN A 3 5.86 17.54 29.58
CA GLN A 3 7.04 17.00 28.91
C GLN A 3 6.77 15.53 28.63
N MET A 4 6.68 15.19 27.38
CA MET A 4 6.48 13.83 26.96
C MET A 4 7.81 13.29 26.43
N CYS A 5 8.52 12.53 27.28
CA CYS A 5 9.64 11.74 26.83
C CYS A 5 9.12 10.54 26.07
N ILE A 6 9.21 10.54 24.75
CA ILE A 6 9.00 9.34 23.95
C ILE A 6 10.26 8.51 24.08
N ARG A 7 10.26 7.51 24.96
CA ARG A 7 11.29 6.47 25.05
C ARG A 7 10.68 5.14 24.62
N ASP A 8 11.32 4.52 23.65
CA ASP A 8 11.41 3.09 23.27
C ASP A 8 10.17 2.16 23.35
N ARG A 9 8.96 2.63 23.65
CA ARG A 9 7.78 1.76 23.83
C ARG A 9 6.48 2.30 23.24
N TRP A 10 6.49 3.47 22.62
CA TRP A 10 5.29 4.02 22.01
C TRP A 10 5.21 3.57 20.54
N ARG A 11 4.06 3.10 20.16
CA ARG A 11 3.78 2.77 18.79
C ARG A 11 3.63 4.04 17.97
N ILE A 12 3.96 3.97 16.68
CA ILE A 12 3.85 5.12 15.77
C ILE A 12 2.41 5.67 15.72
N ASP A 13 1.40 4.80 15.77
CA ASP A 13 -0.01 5.18 15.79
C ASP A 13 -0.39 5.97 17.05
N GLU A 14 0.09 5.57 18.23
CA GLU A 14 -0.10 6.31 19.48
C GLU A 14 0.54 7.72 19.42
N VAL A 15 1.73 7.81 18.81
CA VAL A 15 2.40 9.10 18.59
C VAL A 15 1.60 9.96 17.61
N VAL A 16 1.12 9.36 16.53
CA VAL A 16 0.30 10.06 15.52
C VAL A 16 -0.99 10.61 16.13
N ASP A 17 -1.64 9.87 17.02
CA ASP A 17 -2.87 10.33 17.69
C ASP A 17 -2.63 11.51 18.63
N LEU A 18 -1.44 11.63 19.21
CA LEU A 18 -1.05 12.78 20.00
C LEU A 18 -0.70 14.01 19.14
N ILE A 19 -0.16 13.80 17.95
CA ILE A 19 0.16 14.87 17.00
C ILE A 19 -1.09 15.41 16.35
N ARG A 20 -2.06 14.55 16.04
CA ARG A 20 -3.35 14.94 15.47
C ARG A 20 -4.15 15.82 16.44
N GLY A 21 -4.99 16.68 15.87
CA GLY A 21 -5.88 17.54 16.63
C GLY A 21 -6.64 18.48 15.71
N GLU A 22 -7.39 19.39 16.29
CA GLU A 22 -8.24 20.36 15.61
C GLU A 22 -7.41 21.30 14.73
N ALA A 23 -7.85 21.56 13.49
CA ALA A 23 -7.18 22.47 12.57
C ALA A 23 -7.04 23.87 13.17
N GLY A 24 -5.89 24.49 12.96
CA GLY A 24 -5.54 25.81 13.53
C GLY A 24 -4.90 25.76 14.91
N THR A 25 -4.92 24.61 15.61
CA THR A 25 -4.20 24.42 16.88
C THR A 25 -2.73 24.12 16.65
N GLU A 26 -1.91 24.32 17.66
CA GLU A 26 -0.46 24.06 17.61
C GLU A 26 -0.11 22.81 18.43
N VAL A 27 0.96 22.14 18.02
CA VAL A 27 1.60 21.04 18.76
C VAL A 27 3.11 21.28 18.80
N GLU A 28 3.71 21.13 19.96
CA GLU A 28 5.16 21.17 20.13
C GLU A 28 5.71 19.76 20.16
N ILE A 29 6.70 19.51 19.30
CA ILE A 29 7.38 18.22 19.19
C ILE A 29 8.86 18.44 19.47
N GLU A 30 9.39 17.72 20.44
CA GLU A 30 10.81 17.64 20.71
C GLU A 30 11.36 16.34 20.10
N PHE A 31 12.36 16.43 19.23
CA PHE A 31 12.94 15.27 18.58
C PHE A 31 14.48 15.33 18.53
N ILE A 32 15.11 14.18 18.44
CA ILE A 32 16.53 14.01 18.22
C ILE A 32 16.78 13.84 16.73
N SER A 33 17.64 14.66 16.13
CA SER A 33 17.98 14.53 14.72
C SER A 33 18.91 13.33 14.51
N PHE A 34 18.61 12.50 13.51
CA PHE A 34 19.43 11.33 13.19
C PHE A 34 20.88 11.69 12.80
N ASP A 35 21.10 12.89 12.23
CA ASP A 35 22.42 13.36 11.80
C ASP A 35 23.22 14.08 12.89
N SER A 36 22.68 14.22 14.09
CA SER A 36 23.40 14.90 15.16
C SER A 36 24.29 13.93 15.90
N SER A 37 25.59 14.17 15.83
CA SER A 37 26.63 13.51 16.69
C SER A 37 26.52 13.88 18.18
N SER A 38 25.48 14.62 18.57
CA SER A 38 25.15 15.02 19.92
C SER A 38 23.69 14.70 20.23
N ASP A 39 23.42 14.25 21.45
CA ASP A 39 22.06 14.05 22.01
C ASP A 39 21.24 15.35 22.12
N SER A 40 21.50 16.34 21.25
CA SER A 40 20.78 17.61 21.30
C SER A 40 19.36 17.42 20.69
N THR A 41 18.38 17.73 21.50
CA THR A 41 16.98 17.78 21.07
C THR A 41 16.68 19.07 20.33
N LYS A 42 15.78 18.98 19.35
CA LYS A 42 15.23 20.14 18.63
C LYS A 42 13.74 20.24 18.95
N LEU A 43 13.30 21.41 19.35
CA LEU A 43 11.89 21.72 19.53
C LEU A 43 11.33 22.33 18.25
N VAL A 44 10.22 21.78 17.75
CA VAL A 44 9.49 22.31 16.59
C VAL A 44 8.03 22.50 16.98
N THR A 45 7.50 23.68 16.72
CA THR A 45 6.07 23.96 16.84
C THR A 45 5.44 23.81 15.48
N LEU A 46 4.46 22.90 15.36
CA LEU A 46 3.70 22.65 14.15
C LEU A 46 2.27 23.16 14.32
N LYS A 47 1.79 23.93 13.36
CA LYS A 47 0.40 24.31 13.28
C LYS A 47 -0.37 23.22 12.54
N ARG A 48 -1.43 22.70 13.16
CA ARG A 48 -2.30 21.69 12.53
C ARG A 48 -3.14 22.35 11.44
N GLU A 49 -3.14 21.72 10.27
CA GLU A 49 -3.94 22.15 9.13
C GLU A 49 -4.82 21.01 8.64
N GLU A 50 -5.92 21.36 7.98
CA GLU A 50 -6.73 20.36 7.30
C GLU A 50 -5.99 19.86 6.06
N ILE A 51 -5.79 18.53 5.98
CA ILE A 51 -5.12 17.92 4.83
C ILE A 51 -6.12 17.85 3.68
N LYS A 52 -5.89 18.62 2.63
CA LYS A 52 -6.71 18.59 1.42
C LYS A 52 -6.43 17.32 0.61
N LEU A 53 -7.45 16.84 -0.10
CA LEU A 53 -7.31 15.69 -1.00
C LEU A 53 -6.27 15.93 -2.10
N GLU A 54 -6.09 17.17 -2.54
CA GLU A 54 -5.08 17.57 -3.53
C GLU A 54 -3.65 17.29 -3.07
N ASP A 55 -3.35 17.48 -1.80
CA ASP A 55 -2.01 17.28 -1.23
C ASP A 55 -1.61 15.81 -1.23
N ARG A 56 -2.61 14.92 -1.24
CA ARG A 56 -2.46 13.45 -1.28
C ARG A 56 -2.89 12.83 -2.60
N ALA A 57 -3.04 13.63 -3.65
CA ALA A 57 -3.39 13.13 -4.96
C ALA A 57 -2.29 12.23 -5.54
N ALA A 58 -2.69 11.30 -6.41
CA ALA A 58 -1.76 10.52 -7.20
C ALA A 58 -0.87 11.44 -8.05
N LYS A 59 0.44 11.18 -8.04
CA LYS A 59 1.44 11.90 -8.84
C LYS A 59 2.01 10.97 -9.89
N SER A 60 2.52 11.52 -10.97
CA SER A 60 3.13 10.72 -12.02
C SER A 60 4.34 11.39 -12.62
N GLU A 61 5.27 10.57 -13.09
CA GLU A 61 6.41 10.98 -13.87
C GLU A 61 6.73 9.95 -14.96
N ILE A 62 7.44 10.36 -15.99
CA ILE A 62 7.95 9.45 -17.04
C ILE A 62 9.47 9.54 -17.02
N ILE A 63 10.13 8.41 -16.85
CA ILE A 63 11.57 8.27 -16.92
C ILE A 63 11.95 7.47 -18.16
N ASN A 64 13.12 7.77 -18.73
CA ASN A 64 13.68 7.00 -19.85
C ASN A 64 14.79 6.11 -19.32
N ILE A 65 14.67 4.82 -19.57
CA ILE A 65 15.69 3.81 -19.23
C ILE A 65 16.06 3.10 -20.52
N ASN A 66 17.28 3.32 -20.99
CA ASN A 66 17.70 2.98 -22.34
C ASN A 66 16.70 3.55 -23.37
N ASP A 67 16.14 2.72 -24.25
CA ASP A 67 15.19 3.17 -25.27
C ASP A 67 13.71 3.03 -24.82
N ASN A 68 13.47 2.73 -23.54
CA ASN A 68 12.11 2.50 -23.03
C ASN A 68 11.66 3.66 -22.15
N LYS A 69 10.39 4.03 -22.27
CA LYS A 69 9.70 4.98 -21.41
C LYS A 69 8.99 4.24 -20.29
N ILE A 70 9.32 4.55 -19.06
CA ILE A 70 8.70 3.95 -17.86
C ILE A 70 7.88 5.03 -17.17
N GLY A 71 6.58 4.81 -17.06
CA GLY A 71 5.68 5.65 -16.27
C GLY A 71 5.69 5.23 -14.80
N ILE A 72 5.85 6.18 -13.90
CA ILE A 72 5.76 5.95 -12.46
C ILE A 72 4.50 6.65 -11.96
N ILE A 73 3.68 5.93 -11.19
CA ILE A 73 2.51 6.46 -10.51
C ILE A 73 2.76 6.32 -9.01
N ASP A 74 3.00 7.43 -8.33
CA ASP A 74 3.05 7.50 -6.88
C ASP A 74 1.63 7.68 -6.36
N LEU A 75 1.12 6.66 -5.66
CA LEU A 75 -0.21 6.64 -5.08
C LEU A 75 -0.11 6.60 -3.55
N PRO A 76 -0.23 7.74 -2.87
CA PRO A 76 -0.01 7.81 -1.42
C PRO A 76 -1.18 7.27 -0.58
N SER A 77 -2.39 7.18 -1.13
CA SER A 77 -3.56 6.60 -0.45
C SER A 77 -4.68 6.26 -1.45
N PHE A 78 -5.64 5.43 -1.01
CA PHE A 78 -6.86 5.15 -1.79
C PHE A 78 -7.97 6.10 -1.35
N TYR A 79 -7.90 7.36 -1.81
CA TYR A 79 -8.82 8.43 -1.48
C TYR A 79 -10.06 8.44 -2.36
N ILE A 80 -11.15 8.97 -1.79
CA ILE A 80 -12.42 9.19 -2.46
C ILE A 80 -13.15 10.34 -1.75
N ASP A 81 -13.74 11.24 -2.52
CA ASP A 81 -14.73 12.16 -1.98
C ASP A 81 -16.07 11.43 -1.81
N PHE A 82 -16.35 11.04 -0.55
CA PHE A 82 -17.56 10.28 -0.24
C PHE A 82 -18.84 11.09 -0.47
N ASN A 83 -18.82 12.41 -0.28
CA ASN A 83 -19.99 13.27 -0.49
C ASN A 83 -20.33 13.33 -1.97
N GLU A 84 -19.36 13.62 -2.81
CA GLU A 84 -19.53 13.62 -4.26
C GLU A 84 -19.93 12.23 -4.78
N TYR A 85 -19.31 11.17 -4.26
CA TYR A 85 -19.65 9.78 -4.63
C TYR A 85 -21.11 9.43 -4.28
N GLN A 86 -21.58 9.75 -3.06
CA GLN A 86 -22.94 9.50 -2.62
C GLN A 86 -23.97 10.31 -3.43
N ASN A 87 -23.62 11.55 -3.76
CA ASN A 87 -24.44 12.44 -4.58
C ASN A 87 -24.37 12.12 -6.08
N ARG A 88 -23.63 11.04 -6.48
CA ARG A 88 -23.45 10.60 -7.86
C ARG A 88 -22.92 11.70 -8.80
N VAL A 89 -22.07 12.57 -8.27
CA VAL A 89 -21.35 13.57 -9.06
C VAL A 89 -20.54 12.84 -10.12
N LYS A 90 -20.64 13.29 -11.36
CA LYS A 90 -19.82 12.74 -12.44
C LYS A 90 -18.39 13.17 -12.25
N ASP A 91 -17.45 12.25 -12.43
CA ASP A 91 -16.00 12.49 -12.31
C ASP A 91 -15.57 13.03 -10.92
N TYR A 92 -16.24 12.55 -9.85
CA TYR A 92 -15.88 12.88 -8.47
C TYR A 92 -14.40 12.59 -8.18
N ARG A 93 -13.85 13.32 -7.21
CA ARG A 93 -12.44 13.19 -6.83
C ARG A 93 -12.15 11.83 -6.22
N SER A 94 -11.30 11.04 -6.86
CA SER A 94 -10.90 9.73 -6.35
C SER A 94 -9.57 9.24 -6.94
N SER A 95 -8.91 8.37 -6.20
CA SER A 95 -7.65 7.76 -6.61
C SER A 95 -7.78 6.96 -7.91
N SER A 96 -8.89 6.26 -8.13
CA SER A 96 -9.12 5.49 -9.35
C SER A 96 -9.33 6.37 -10.59
N ASN A 97 -9.99 7.52 -10.44
CA ASN A 97 -10.17 8.47 -11.53
C ASN A 97 -8.84 9.13 -11.90
N ASP A 98 -8.04 9.51 -10.90
CA ASP A 98 -6.72 10.11 -11.13
C ASP A 98 -5.76 9.12 -11.78
N VAL A 99 -5.66 7.88 -11.25
CA VAL A 99 -4.83 6.82 -11.87
C VAL A 99 -5.28 6.51 -13.30
N LYS A 100 -6.60 6.46 -13.55
CA LYS A 100 -7.14 6.26 -14.91
C LYS A 100 -6.70 7.36 -15.85
N LYS A 101 -6.76 8.62 -15.42
CA LYS A 101 -6.31 9.77 -16.22
C LYS A 101 -4.82 9.65 -16.52
N ILE A 102 -3.99 9.39 -15.51
CA ILE A 102 -2.54 9.21 -15.69
C ILE A 102 -2.24 8.07 -16.68
N LEU A 103 -2.93 6.93 -16.60
CA LEU A 103 -2.72 5.81 -17.52
C LEU A 103 -3.13 6.16 -18.96
N ASN A 104 -4.17 6.98 -19.15
CA ASN A 104 -4.52 7.48 -20.48
C ASN A 104 -3.44 8.41 -21.04
N ASP A 105 -2.88 9.31 -20.21
CA ASP A 105 -1.79 10.20 -20.60
C ASP A 105 -0.51 9.40 -20.92
N PHE A 106 -0.24 8.32 -20.19
CA PHE A 106 0.85 7.40 -20.49
C PHE A 106 0.67 6.65 -21.80
N ASN A 107 -0.56 6.21 -22.10
CA ASN A 107 -0.87 5.60 -23.40
C ASN A 107 -0.66 6.60 -24.56
N ALA A 108 -1.13 7.84 -24.40
CA ALA A 108 -0.96 8.89 -25.39
C ALA A 108 0.54 9.26 -25.60
N SER A 109 1.35 9.15 -24.55
CA SER A 109 2.80 9.41 -24.57
C SER A 109 3.64 8.20 -25.01
N ASN A 110 3.01 7.08 -25.42
CA ASN A 110 3.65 5.82 -25.78
C ASN A 110 4.59 5.29 -24.69
N VAL A 111 4.16 5.30 -23.45
CA VAL A 111 4.87 4.68 -22.32
C VAL A 111 4.86 3.15 -22.50
N ASP A 112 6.00 2.50 -22.26
CA ASP A 112 6.20 1.07 -22.51
C ASP A 112 5.82 0.19 -21.32
N ALA A 113 6.07 0.65 -20.10
CA ALA A 113 5.74 -0.04 -18.86
C ALA A 113 5.37 0.94 -17.75
N VAL A 114 4.65 0.43 -16.73
CA VAL A 114 4.22 1.25 -15.59
C VAL A 114 4.71 0.67 -14.28
N ILE A 115 5.12 1.54 -13.36
CA ILE A 115 5.38 1.25 -11.96
C ILE A 115 4.27 1.91 -11.14
N LEU A 116 3.49 1.12 -10.41
CA LEU A 116 2.56 1.62 -9.41
C LEU A 116 3.24 1.58 -8.05
N ASP A 117 3.62 2.74 -7.54
CA ASP A 117 4.29 2.87 -6.25
C ASP A 117 3.26 3.00 -5.13
N LEU A 118 3.19 1.97 -4.29
CA LEU A 118 2.34 1.88 -3.10
C LEU A 118 3.18 1.91 -1.81
N ARG A 119 4.45 2.26 -1.88
CA ARG A 119 5.27 2.40 -0.68
C ARG A 119 4.71 3.51 0.20
N ASN A 120 4.67 3.25 1.52
CA ASN A 120 4.09 4.15 2.53
C ASN A 120 2.57 4.41 2.37
N ASN A 121 1.88 3.67 1.51
CA ASN A 121 0.44 3.77 1.34
C ASN A 121 -0.28 2.87 2.36
N GLY A 122 -0.82 3.45 3.42
CA GLY A 122 -1.55 2.75 4.49
C GLY A 122 -2.94 2.22 4.10
N GLY A 123 -3.34 2.37 2.83
CA GLY A 123 -4.63 1.90 2.33
C GLY A 123 -5.63 3.03 2.06
N GLY A 124 -6.90 2.78 2.35
CA GLY A 124 -8.02 3.69 2.13
C GLY A 124 -9.28 2.94 1.68
N ALA A 125 -10.05 3.53 0.78
CA ALA A 125 -11.34 3.01 0.36
C ALA A 125 -11.21 1.71 -0.45
N LEU A 126 -11.88 0.63 0.02
CA LEU A 126 -11.91 -0.66 -0.68
C LEU A 126 -12.46 -0.54 -2.12
N ILE A 127 -13.46 0.30 -2.31
CA ILE A 127 -14.05 0.52 -3.63
C ILE A 127 -13.01 1.07 -4.63
N GLU A 128 -12.12 1.92 -4.17
CA GLU A 128 -11.06 2.50 -5.00
C GLU A 128 -9.99 1.47 -5.34
N ALA A 129 -9.57 0.62 -4.39
CA ALA A 129 -8.71 -0.51 -4.68
C ALA A 129 -9.30 -1.42 -5.77
N ASN A 130 -10.59 -1.76 -5.66
CA ASN A 130 -11.29 -2.56 -6.66
C ASN A 130 -11.30 -1.92 -8.05
N LYS A 131 -11.55 -0.62 -8.12
CA LYS A 131 -11.55 0.13 -9.39
C LYS A 131 -10.15 0.20 -10.00
N ILE A 132 -9.12 0.47 -9.18
CA ILE A 132 -7.72 0.52 -9.65
C ILE A 132 -7.30 -0.85 -10.20
N ILE A 133 -7.60 -1.96 -9.52
CA ILE A 133 -7.34 -3.29 -10.07
C ILE A 133 -8.03 -3.46 -11.42
N GLY A 134 -9.27 -2.97 -11.55
CA GLY A 134 -10.03 -3.00 -12.80
C GLY A 134 -9.38 -2.26 -13.97
N LEU A 135 -8.52 -1.28 -13.73
CA LEU A 135 -7.74 -0.61 -14.79
C LEU A 135 -6.68 -1.53 -15.41
N PHE A 136 -6.24 -2.55 -14.68
CA PHE A 136 -5.19 -3.49 -15.09
C PHE A 136 -5.72 -4.90 -15.39
N VAL A 137 -6.90 -5.27 -14.84
CA VAL A 137 -7.51 -6.60 -14.97
C VAL A 137 -8.96 -6.44 -15.40
N SER A 138 -9.28 -6.93 -16.59
CA SER A 138 -10.58 -6.68 -17.25
C SER A 138 -11.78 -7.35 -16.59
N SER A 139 -11.59 -8.42 -15.81
CA SER A 139 -12.70 -9.16 -15.20
C SER A 139 -12.25 -10.07 -14.06
N GLY A 140 -13.19 -10.34 -13.15
CA GLY A 140 -13.03 -11.25 -12.04
C GLY A 140 -12.97 -10.54 -10.67
N PRO A 141 -12.94 -11.31 -9.58
CA PRO A 141 -12.88 -10.77 -8.24
C PRO A 141 -11.51 -10.14 -7.96
N THR A 142 -11.49 -9.12 -7.13
CA THR A 142 -10.27 -8.46 -6.66
C THR A 142 -9.87 -8.92 -5.26
N VAL A 143 -10.87 -9.30 -4.46
CA VAL A 143 -10.74 -9.69 -3.06
C VAL A 143 -11.94 -10.54 -2.65
N GLN A 144 -11.82 -11.34 -1.61
CA GLN A 144 -12.93 -12.04 -0.96
C GLN A 144 -13.11 -11.46 0.45
N VAL A 145 -14.34 -11.17 0.86
CA VAL A 145 -14.66 -10.65 2.19
C VAL A 145 -15.49 -11.67 2.95
N LYS A 146 -15.02 -12.03 4.15
CA LYS A 146 -15.72 -12.92 5.08
C LYS A 146 -16.30 -12.09 6.22
N GLN A 147 -17.61 -12.06 6.29
CA GLN A 147 -18.35 -11.39 7.37
C GLN A 147 -18.30 -12.18 8.66
N SER A 148 -18.59 -11.54 9.79
CA SER A 148 -18.58 -12.13 11.12
C SER A 148 -19.45 -13.40 11.24
N ARG A 149 -20.55 -13.48 10.47
CA ARG A 149 -21.44 -14.65 10.40
C ARG A 149 -20.91 -15.80 9.51
N GLY A 150 -19.68 -15.68 8.99
CA GLY A 150 -19.04 -16.71 8.17
C GLY A 150 -19.39 -16.67 6.67
N TYR A 151 -20.28 -15.78 6.24
CA TYR A 151 -20.60 -15.61 4.82
C TYR A 151 -19.41 -15.00 4.07
N ILE A 152 -19.03 -15.62 2.95
CA ILE A 152 -17.91 -15.17 2.10
C ILE A 152 -18.47 -14.62 0.79
N GLN A 153 -18.11 -13.38 0.48
CA GLN A 153 -18.51 -12.71 -0.75
C GLN A 153 -17.28 -12.26 -1.53
N PRO A 154 -17.17 -12.64 -2.83
CA PRO A 154 -16.16 -12.05 -3.70
C PRO A 154 -16.55 -10.61 -4.05
N TYR A 155 -15.59 -9.72 -3.98
CA TYR A 155 -15.71 -8.33 -4.44
C TYR A 155 -14.84 -8.11 -5.67
N GLY A 156 -15.23 -7.16 -6.51
CA GLY A 156 -14.41 -6.70 -7.62
C GLY A 156 -15.23 -6.41 -8.88
N ALA A 157 -14.55 -5.88 -9.88
CA ALA A 157 -15.16 -5.53 -11.14
C ALA A 157 -15.45 -6.79 -11.97
N SER A 158 -16.72 -7.16 -12.08
CA SER A 158 -17.15 -8.24 -12.96
C SER A 158 -16.91 -7.90 -14.45
N ARG A 159 -16.87 -6.62 -14.81
CA ARG A 159 -16.65 -6.09 -16.17
C ARG A 159 -15.98 -4.71 -16.07
N ALA A 160 -14.69 -4.67 -15.75
CA ALA A 160 -13.94 -3.42 -15.82
C ALA A 160 -13.42 -3.18 -17.25
N VAL A 161 -13.33 -1.92 -17.62
CA VAL A 161 -12.63 -1.52 -18.84
C VAL A 161 -11.15 -1.41 -18.48
N GLN A 162 -10.37 -2.41 -18.92
CA GLN A 162 -8.92 -2.38 -18.76
C GLN A 162 -8.34 -1.19 -19.54
N VAL A 163 -7.58 -0.35 -18.87
CA VAL A 163 -6.95 0.84 -19.46
C VAL A 163 -5.49 0.59 -19.80
N TRP A 164 -4.84 -0.30 -19.04
CA TRP A 164 -3.43 -0.63 -19.23
C TRP A 164 -3.22 -2.12 -19.41
N ASP A 165 -2.73 -2.52 -20.57
CA ASP A 165 -2.45 -3.93 -20.94
C ASP A 165 -0.95 -4.24 -21.08
N LYS A 166 -0.09 -3.22 -21.12
CA LYS A 166 1.37 -3.34 -21.21
C LYS A 166 1.99 -3.79 -19.88
N PRO A 167 3.30 -4.08 -19.82
CA PRO A 167 3.98 -4.49 -18.59
C PRO A 167 3.73 -3.56 -17.40
N MET A 168 3.66 -4.13 -16.22
CA MET A 168 3.52 -3.39 -14.97
C MET A 168 4.26 -4.04 -13.82
N LEU A 169 4.59 -3.20 -12.84
CA LEU A 169 5.21 -3.58 -11.58
C LEU A 169 4.52 -2.80 -10.45
N VAL A 170 4.39 -3.40 -9.28
CA VAL A 170 3.90 -2.75 -8.07
C VAL A 170 5.03 -2.69 -7.05
N LEU A 171 5.38 -1.49 -6.61
CA LEU A 171 6.32 -1.30 -5.51
C LEU A 171 5.59 -1.26 -4.18
N VAL A 172 6.10 -2.01 -3.19
CA VAL A 172 5.54 -2.08 -1.85
C VAL A 172 6.64 -2.01 -0.79
N ASN A 173 6.27 -1.56 0.40
CA ASN A 173 7.12 -1.66 1.58
C ASN A 173 6.30 -2.08 2.82
N ARG A 174 6.95 -2.13 3.97
CA ARG A 174 6.33 -2.55 5.23
C ARG A 174 5.15 -1.67 5.66
N TYR A 175 5.07 -0.44 5.17
CA TYR A 175 3.97 0.48 5.45
C TYR A 175 2.82 0.40 4.42
N SER A 176 2.97 -0.40 3.36
CA SER A 176 1.87 -0.70 2.43
C SER A 176 0.85 -1.59 3.13
N ALA A 177 -0.35 -1.08 3.39
CA ALA A 177 -1.34 -1.75 4.22
C ALA A 177 -2.74 -1.79 3.60
N SER A 178 -3.58 -2.76 4.02
CA SER A 178 -5.02 -2.78 3.72
C SER A 178 -5.33 -2.76 2.21
N ALA A 179 -5.90 -1.66 1.67
CA ALA A 179 -6.22 -1.50 0.25
C ALA A 179 -4.99 -1.69 -0.66
N SER A 180 -3.80 -1.26 -0.23
CA SER A 180 -2.52 -1.50 -0.94
C SER A 180 -2.22 -3.00 -1.05
N GLU A 181 -2.49 -3.76 0.02
CA GLU A 181 -2.28 -5.21 0.05
C GLU A 181 -3.30 -5.94 -0.84
N ILE A 182 -4.51 -5.40 -0.95
CA ILE A 182 -5.53 -5.92 -1.87
C ILE A 182 -5.07 -5.74 -3.31
N VAL A 183 -4.57 -4.55 -3.68
CA VAL A 183 -4.05 -4.29 -5.03
C VAL A 183 -2.83 -5.16 -5.33
N ALA A 184 -1.80 -5.13 -4.48
CA ALA A 184 -0.59 -5.92 -4.68
C ALA A 184 -0.90 -7.42 -4.76
N GLY A 185 -1.72 -7.93 -3.83
CA GLY A 185 -2.16 -9.32 -3.80
C GLY A 185 -2.94 -9.74 -5.06
N ALA A 186 -3.84 -8.88 -5.56
CA ALA A 186 -4.60 -9.17 -6.77
C ALA A 186 -3.70 -9.20 -8.02
N ILE A 187 -2.80 -8.23 -8.20
CA ILE A 187 -1.85 -8.19 -9.32
C ILE A 187 -0.98 -9.47 -9.33
N GLN A 188 -0.52 -9.92 -8.16
CA GLN A 188 0.26 -11.14 -8.01
C GLN A 188 -0.59 -12.39 -8.30
N ASP A 189 -1.80 -12.50 -7.73
CA ASP A 189 -2.68 -13.67 -7.89
C ASP A 189 -3.12 -13.85 -9.35
N TYR A 190 -3.40 -12.74 -10.05
CA TYR A 190 -3.70 -12.74 -11.49
C TYR A 190 -2.47 -12.99 -12.36
N LYS A 191 -1.26 -12.92 -11.81
CA LYS A 191 0.00 -12.87 -12.57
C LYS A 191 -0.02 -11.73 -13.60
N ARG A 192 -0.59 -10.57 -13.23
CA ARG A 192 -0.69 -9.42 -14.12
C ARG A 192 0.60 -8.62 -14.21
N GLY A 193 1.41 -8.65 -13.19
CA GLY A 193 2.70 -7.97 -13.06
C GLY A 193 3.48 -8.54 -11.88
N PHE A 194 4.62 -7.94 -11.59
CA PHE A 194 5.46 -8.28 -10.44
C PHE A 194 5.17 -7.36 -9.26
N VAL A 195 5.23 -7.90 -8.07
CA VAL A 195 5.27 -7.16 -6.82
C VAL A 195 6.71 -7.16 -6.32
N VAL A 196 7.27 -5.98 -6.09
CA VAL A 196 8.67 -5.79 -5.72
C VAL A 196 8.76 -4.92 -4.47
N GLY A 197 9.69 -5.21 -3.59
CA GLY A 197 9.92 -4.41 -2.39
C GLY A 197 10.05 -5.22 -1.13
N GLN A 198 9.36 -4.81 -0.08
CA GLN A 198 9.36 -5.48 1.24
C GLN A 198 8.01 -6.14 1.49
N ARG A 199 7.98 -7.15 2.36
CA ARG A 199 6.74 -7.73 2.88
C ARG A 199 5.85 -6.62 3.44
N THR A 200 4.58 -6.57 3.05
CA THR A 200 3.63 -5.52 3.44
C THR A 200 3.20 -5.61 4.90
N PHE A 201 2.38 -4.69 5.36
CA PHE A 201 1.99 -4.50 6.77
C PHE A 201 1.28 -5.70 7.40
N GLY A 202 0.39 -6.35 6.66
CA GLY A 202 -0.36 -7.52 7.14
C GLY A 202 -1.73 -7.20 7.72
N LYS A 203 -2.36 -6.09 7.36
CA LYS A 203 -3.72 -5.77 7.80
C LYS A 203 -4.75 -6.47 6.93
N GLY A 204 -5.42 -7.47 7.47
CA GLY A 204 -6.44 -8.28 6.79
C GLY A 204 -7.88 -8.02 7.26
N THR A 205 -8.12 -6.95 8.03
CA THR A 205 -9.42 -6.61 8.59
C THR A 205 -10.10 -5.45 7.87
N VAL A 206 -11.42 -5.49 7.78
CA VAL A 206 -12.27 -4.38 7.34
C VAL A 206 -12.92 -3.76 8.56
N GLN A 207 -12.83 -2.45 8.67
CA GLN A 207 -13.36 -1.68 9.79
C GLN A 207 -14.36 -0.66 9.30
N SER A 208 -15.45 -0.50 10.04
CA SER A 208 -16.41 0.58 9.89
C SER A 208 -16.27 1.62 11.01
N LEU A 209 -16.72 2.83 10.71
CA LEU A 209 -16.86 3.90 11.68
C LEU A 209 -18.34 4.04 12.00
N GLU A 210 -18.71 3.80 13.25
CA GLU A 210 -20.06 3.97 13.74
C GLU A 210 -20.13 5.25 14.59
N SER A 211 -21.09 6.14 14.26
CA SER A 211 -21.31 7.37 15.02
C SER A 211 -22.04 7.05 16.32
N LEU A 212 -21.56 7.60 17.42
CA LEU A 212 -22.20 7.56 18.72
C LEU A 212 -22.83 8.94 19.02
N SER A 213 -23.55 9.05 20.14
CA SER A 213 -24.06 10.34 20.62
C SER A 213 -22.95 11.35 20.86
N GLU A 214 -21.79 10.86 21.29
CA GLU A 214 -20.56 11.63 21.42
C GLU A 214 -19.41 10.82 20.81
N GLY A 215 -18.78 11.35 19.74
CA GLY A 215 -17.67 10.73 19.07
C GLY A 215 -18.04 9.60 18.09
N GLN A 216 -17.06 8.78 17.79
CA GLN A 216 -17.19 7.65 16.85
C GLN A 216 -16.46 6.44 17.39
N ILE A 217 -16.97 5.26 17.11
CA ILE A 217 -16.28 3.98 17.38
C ILE A 217 -15.88 3.31 16.07
N LYS A 218 -14.67 2.78 16.03
CA LYS A 218 -14.15 1.99 14.91
C LYS A 218 -14.25 0.51 15.22
N ILE A 219 -15.06 -0.21 14.47
CA ILE A 219 -15.38 -1.63 14.73
C ILE A 219 -14.85 -2.48 13.57
N THR A 220 -14.20 -3.59 13.92
CA THR A 220 -13.85 -4.62 12.92
C THR A 220 -15.08 -5.47 12.62
N GLU A 221 -15.55 -5.43 11.36
CA GLU A 221 -16.76 -6.13 10.91
C GLU A 221 -16.48 -7.42 10.16
N SER A 222 -15.36 -7.45 9.40
CA SER A 222 -15.05 -8.57 8.53
C SER A 222 -13.55 -8.70 8.30
N LYS A 223 -13.16 -9.84 7.73
CA LYS A 223 -11.80 -10.08 7.23
C LYS A 223 -11.83 -10.15 5.71
N TYR A 224 -10.78 -9.68 5.07
CA TYR A 224 -10.61 -9.90 3.65
C TYR A 224 -9.49 -10.90 3.37
N TYR A 225 -9.62 -11.56 2.23
CA TYR A 225 -8.72 -12.60 1.76
C TYR A 225 -8.39 -12.34 0.30
N ARG A 226 -7.19 -12.67 -0.06
CA ARG A 226 -6.74 -12.68 -1.46
C ARG A 226 -7.61 -13.61 -2.30
N ILE A 227 -7.54 -13.49 -3.60
CA ILE A 227 -8.26 -14.34 -4.55
C ILE A 227 -7.85 -15.81 -4.39
N ASN A 228 -6.58 -16.06 -4.04
CA ASN A 228 -6.05 -17.39 -3.76
C ASN A 228 -6.51 -17.99 -2.42
N GLY A 229 -7.32 -17.26 -1.63
CA GLY A 229 -7.88 -17.68 -0.36
C GLY A 229 -7.01 -17.41 0.87
N MET A 230 -5.78 -16.93 0.70
CA MET A 230 -4.90 -16.59 1.83
C MET A 230 -5.30 -15.25 2.43
N SER A 231 -5.29 -15.13 3.76
CA SER A 231 -5.41 -13.84 4.44
C SER A 231 -4.09 -13.07 4.33
N THR A 232 -4.17 -11.73 4.27
CA THR A 232 -3.00 -10.87 4.48
C THR A 232 -2.72 -10.63 5.97
N GLN A 233 -3.67 -10.98 6.85
CA GLN A 233 -3.55 -10.77 8.29
C GLN A 233 -2.22 -11.30 8.85
N ASN A 234 -1.47 -10.48 9.55
CA ASN A 234 -0.15 -10.71 10.13
C ASN A 234 0.98 -10.99 9.11
N LYS A 235 0.69 -11.68 8.00
CA LYS A 235 1.71 -12.09 7.02
C LYS A 235 1.97 -11.08 5.92
N GLY A 236 0.98 -10.25 5.60
CA GLY A 236 1.08 -9.31 4.47
C GLY A 236 1.10 -10.01 3.11
N VAL A 237 1.49 -9.25 2.11
CA VAL A 237 1.83 -9.73 0.78
C VAL A 237 3.36 -9.85 0.71
N ILE A 238 3.84 -11.06 0.44
CA ILE A 238 5.26 -11.32 0.21
C ILE A 238 5.55 -10.97 -1.26
N PRO A 239 6.49 -10.05 -1.54
CA PRO A 239 6.83 -9.67 -2.90
C PRO A 239 7.38 -10.84 -3.72
N ASP A 240 7.27 -10.75 -5.05
CA ASP A 240 7.92 -11.69 -5.97
C ASP A 240 9.44 -11.47 -6.03
N ILE A 241 9.87 -10.23 -5.79
CA ILE A 241 11.28 -9.83 -5.62
C ILE A 241 11.39 -9.02 -4.34
N GLU A 242 12.07 -9.58 -3.35
CA GLU A 242 12.25 -8.96 -2.06
C GLU A 242 13.51 -8.09 -2.04
N LEU A 243 13.35 -6.81 -1.68
CA LEU A 243 14.45 -5.89 -1.52
C LEU A 243 14.98 -5.95 -0.08
N PRO A 244 16.30 -5.86 0.13
CA PRO A 244 16.89 -5.93 1.47
C PRO A 244 16.44 -4.75 2.34
N VAL A 245 16.27 -5.01 3.61
CA VAL A 245 15.93 -4.01 4.65
C VAL A 245 17.07 -3.91 5.66
N THR A 246 17.20 -2.75 6.30
CA THR A 246 18.26 -2.45 7.27
C THR A 246 17.74 -2.31 8.71
N TRP A 247 16.50 -2.68 8.96
CA TRP A 247 15.84 -2.57 10.25
C TRP A 247 14.96 -3.78 10.51
N ASP A 248 14.62 -4.02 11.78
CA ASP A 248 13.76 -5.15 12.18
C ASP A 248 12.34 -4.98 11.62
N ILE A 249 12.03 -5.71 10.54
CA ILE A 249 10.75 -5.68 9.87
C ILE A 249 9.60 -6.21 10.75
N GLU A 250 9.89 -7.01 11.76
CA GLU A 250 8.89 -7.55 12.69
C GLU A 250 8.42 -6.52 13.73
N SER A 251 9.21 -5.48 13.97
CA SER A 251 8.83 -4.38 14.86
C SER A 251 7.67 -3.52 14.34
N VAL A 252 7.37 -3.61 13.05
CA VAL A 252 6.27 -2.89 12.39
C VAL A 252 5.35 -3.89 11.71
N GLY A 253 4.05 -3.63 11.73
CA GLY A 253 3.03 -4.43 11.06
C GLY A 253 1.96 -4.93 12.00
N GLU A 254 0.94 -5.56 11.44
CA GLU A 254 -0.21 -6.08 12.18
C GLU A 254 0.21 -7.11 13.24
N SER A 255 1.22 -7.93 12.92
CA SER A 255 1.76 -8.95 13.84
C SER A 255 2.40 -8.38 15.11
N SER A 256 2.75 -7.10 15.12
CA SER A 256 3.31 -6.44 16.32
C SER A 256 2.23 -6.05 17.35
N TYR A 257 0.93 -6.14 16.99
CA TYR A 257 -0.18 -5.86 17.91
C TYR A 257 -0.53 -7.10 18.73
N PRO A 258 -0.55 -7.04 20.08
CA PRO A 258 -0.90 -8.19 20.92
C PRO A 258 -2.33 -8.70 20.70
N THR A 259 -3.21 -7.85 20.18
CA THR A 259 -4.62 -8.14 19.92
C THR A 259 -4.92 -8.43 18.46
N ALA A 260 -3.88 -8.57 17.61
CA ALA A 260 -4.05 -8.86 16.21
C ALA A 260 -4.79 -10.20 16.02
N MET A 261 -5.73 -10.23 15.08
CA MET A 261 -6.44 -11.45 14.74
C MET A 261 -5.48 -12.45 14.10
N GLU A 262 -5.72 -13.74 14.34
CA GLU A 262 -4.91 -14.80 13.75
C GLU A 262 -5.02 -14.86 12.22
N TRP A 263 -3.94 -15.33 11.61
CA TRP A 263 -3.91 -15.64 10.18
C TRP A 263 -4.71 -16.92 9.90
N ASP A 264 -5.52 -16.89 8.84
CA ASP A 264 -6.27 -18.05 8.38
C ASP A 264 -6.42 -18.05 6.86
N VAL A 265 -7.09 -19.07 6.34
CA VAL A 265 -7.33 -19.26 4.91
C VAL A 265 -8.78 -19.61 4.65
N ILE A 266 -9.25 -19.27 3.45
CA ILE A 266 -10.55 -19.69 2.92
C ILE A 266 -10.36 -20.40 1.58
N ARG A 267 -11.44 -20.90 0.99
CA ARG A 267 -11.39 -21.53 -0.33
C ARG A 267 -10.97 -20.52 -1.41
N PRO A 268 -9.95 -20.84 -2.25
CA PRO A 268 -9.58 -20.02 -3.37
C PRO A 268 -10.74 -19.78 -4.33
N TYR A 269 -10.85 -18.56 -4.86
CA TYR A 269 -11.78 -18.26 -5.93
C TYR A 269 -11.16 -18.57 -7.30
N ARG A 270 -11.90 -19.26 -8.17
CA ARG A 270 -11.42 -19.58 -9.52
C ARG A 270 -11.38 -18.32 -10.38
N HIS A 271 -10.22 -18.04 -10.97
CA HIS A 271 -10.00 -16.88 -11.82
C HIS A 271 -9.04 -17.22 -12.97
N LYS A 272 -9.08 -16.45 -14.04
CA LYS A 272 -8.19 -16.60 -15.19
C LYS A 272 -6.91 -15.81 -14.92
N LYS A 273 -5.77 -16.49 -14.92
CA LYS A 273 -4.45 -15.86 -14.77
C LYS A 273 -3.92 -15.39 -16.12
N PHE A 274 -3.17 -14.30 -16.11
CA PHE A 274 -2.38 -13.90 -17.27
C PHE A 274 -1.28 -14.93 -17.53
N LYS A 275 -0.94 -15.11 -18.81
CA LYS A 275 0.16 -15.99 -19.20
C LYS A 275 1.44 -15.17 -19.13
N ILE A 276 2.27 -15.42 -18.13
CA ILE A 276 3.64 -14.91 -18.07
C ILE A 276 4.55 -16.01 -18.61
N ASN A 277 5.51 -15.62 -19.45
CA ASN A 277 6.55 -16.54 -19.90
C ASN A 277 7.41 -16.94 -18.68
N PRO A 278 7.52 -18.24 -18.33
CA PRO A 278 8.34 -18.68 -17.19
C PRO A 278 9.79 -18.21 -17.29
N ASN A 279 10.38 -18.26 -18.48
CA ASN A 279 11.75 -17.81 -18.72
C ASN A 279 11.94 -16.31 -18.42
N LEU A 280 10.88 -15.49 -18.50
CA LEU A 280 10.96 -14.08 -18.13
C LEU A 280 11.11 -13.92 -16.61
N ILE A 281 10.36 -14.71 -15.84
CA ILE A 281 10.45 -14.71 -14.37
C ILE A 281 11.86 -15.06 -13.92
N GLU A 282 12.40 -16.16 -14.45
CA GLU A 282 13.77 -16.62 -14.15
C GLU A 282 14.81 -15.57 -14.51
N LYS A 283 14.68 -14.93 -15.69
CA LYS A 283 15.57 -13.84 -16.10
C LYS A 283 15.50 -12.62 -15.18
N VAL A 284 14.31 -12.23 -14.76
CA VAL A 284 14.13 -11.08 -13.86
C VAL A 284 14.78 -11.37 -12.51
N ILE A 285 14.58 -12.55 -11.95
CA ILE A 285 15.21 -12.98 -10.70
C ILE A 285 16.73 -13.05 -10.85
N ALA A 286 17.25 -13.71 -11.88
CA ALA A 286 18.68 -13.82 -12.12
C ALA A 286 19.36 -12.44 -12.31
N ASN A 287 18.72 -11.53 -13.04
CA ASN A 287 19.23 -10.17 -13.21
C ASN A 287 19.22 -9.40 -11.86
N TYR A 288 18.21 -9.59 -11.03
CA TYR A 288 18.17 -8.98 -9.70
C TYR A 288 19.28 -9.54 -8.81
N GLU A 289 19.46 -10.85 -8.75
CA GLU A 289 20.52 -11.50 -7.97
C GLU A 289 21.93 -11.05 -8.43
N PHE A 290 22.12 -10.94 -9.74
CA PHE A 290 23.36 -10.41 -10.31
C PHE A 290 23.59 -8.96 -9.83
N ARG A 291 22.59 -8.08 -9.98
CA ARG A 291 22.70 -6.68 -9.52
C ARG A 291 22.91 -6.57 -8.02
N LEU A 292 22.30 -7.44 -7.24
CA LEU A 292 22.47 -7.50 -5.79
C LEU A 292 23.93 -7.78 -5.40
N SER A 293 24.66 -8.55 -6.22
CA SER A 293 26.07 -8.85 -5.99
C SER A 293 27.01 -7.75 -6.47
N GLU A 294 26.68 -7.07 -7.57
CA GLU A 294 27.56 -6.10 -8.24
C GLU A 294 27.35 -4.66 -7.76
N GLU A 295 26.12 -4.27 -7.39
CA GLU A 295 25.86 -2.91 -6.96
C GLU A 295 26.28 -2.68 -5.50
N PRO A 296 27.22 -1.74 -5.22
CA PRO A 296 27.79 -1.57 -3.88
C PRO A 296 26.75 -1.25 -2.81
N ASN A 297 25.71 -0.45 -3.16
CA ASN A 297 24.66 -0.07 -2.22
C ASN A 297 23.77 -1.28 -1.87
N LEU A 298 23.36 -2.07 -2.85
CA LEU A 298 22.54 -3.28 -2.63
C LEU A 298 23.33 -4.34 -1.86
N ASN A 299 24.61 -4.52 -2.19
CA ASN A 299 25.50 -5.44 -1.47
C ASN A 299 25.70 -4.99 -0.01
N TYR A 300 25.84 -3.68 0.23
CA TYR A 300 25.93 -3.13 1.58
C TYR A 300 24.63 -3.41 2.37
N LEU A 301 23.47 -3.12 1.78
CA LEU A 301 22.16 -3.38 2.41
C LEU A 301 21.99 -4.86 2.76
N LYS A 302 22.39 -5.77 1.87
CA LYS A 302 22.38 -7.21 2.13
C LYS A 302 23.27 -7.58 3.32
N LYS A 303 24.50 -7.07 3.36
CA LYS A 303 25.44 -7.33 4.47
C LYS A 303 24.94 -6.77 5.80
N VAL A 304 24.23 -5.64 5.78
CA VAL A 304 23.61 -5.06 6.98
C VAL A 304 22.50 -5.98 7.46
N ARG A 305 21.60 -6.40 6.58
CA ARG A 305 20.52 -7.35 6.90
C ARG A 305 21.06 -8.63 7.52
N ASP A 306 22.05 -9.27 6.87
CA ASP A 306 22.64 -10.54 7.33
C ASP A 306 23.33 -10.46 8.71
N ARG A 307 23.40 -9.25 9.31
CA ARG A 307 23.86 -9.04 10.69
C ARG A 307 22.72 -8.97 11.70
N TYR A 308 21.48 -8.75 11.23
CA TYR A 308 20.29 -8.70 12.09
C TYR A 308 19.57 -10.05 12.17
N ASP A 309 19.79 -10.93 11.19
CA ASP A 309 19.33 -12.33 11.18
C ASP A 309 20.33 -13.23 11.94
#